data_f687b45d917594b9fca043e32920c21f
#
_entry.id   f687b45d917594b9fca043e32920c21f
#
_cell.length_a   1.000
_cell.length_b   1.000
_cell.length_c   1.000
_cell.angle_alpha   90.00
_cell.angle_beta   90.00
_cell.angle_gamma   90.00
#
_symmetry.space_group_name_H-M   'P 1'
#
loop_
_entity.id
_entity.type
_entity.pdbx_description
1 polymer ?
#
loop_
_entity_poly.entity_id
_entity_poly.type
_entity_poly.pdbx_seq_one_letter_code
_entity_poly.pdbx_strand_id
1 'polypeptide(L)'
;MPHPLHDGVPDGTTGAHVADGDLEKQESEDGLDGASRRVAGNKRTSDGGVILTESDVYDKLGFTFPFWKKWGILGVIFLVQVSMNWNASFYAGAITGLSQHFHISKQAARVGQMIFLVCYGFGSELWAPWSEEMGRWPIMQLSLFFVNIWQIPCALAPNFGTIVVCRALGGLSSAGGSVTLGMVADMWEPDDQQYAVAFIVLSSVAGSAFAPIAGGPVTEWLSWHWNFWIQLIIGGAVQAIHFWVPETRCSILVTREAQRRRKRGENVYSYSEVKNTKFEWRPIITVWLRPFLMFAREPIVLWLSLLSGFSDSLIFTFLQAYTPVYQQWGFGDVRVGLCFVTIIVGYVIAYLSFLPWIYKHTKIRKRDPDALQPESRLYWLLWTAPLETIGLFGFAWTSIGPPHSHWIAPMIFSACIAIANYAIYMATIDYMVAAYGPYSASATGGNALARDFLAGIAAMYSTPMYENMGTTHHLQWPTTLLGILCIFITGPIYIFYWFGPRIREKSKFAQVLASDRKAKGERAVRCGSETQGAEATYLGSQNAHTGSLRGTRASASACSA
;
A
#
# COMPACT_ATOMS: atom_id res chain seq x y z
N MET A 1 -21.68 41.06 -54.31
CA MET A 1 -22.89 40.72 -55.11
C MET A 1 -22.72 39.29 -55.61
N PRO A 2 -23.73 38.42 -55.64
CA PRO A 2 -24.70 38.07 -54.56
C PRO A 2 -24.66 36.55 -54.24
N HIS A 3 -25.24 36.18 -53.14
CA HIS A 3 -25.91 34.92 -52.85
C HIS A 3 -26.89 34.46 -53.94
N PRO A 4 -27.42 33.20 -54.02
CA PRO A 4 -28.01 32.46 -52.88
C PRO A 4 -28.02 30.90 -52.93
N LEU A 5 -28.36 30.27 -51.76
CA LEU A 5 -29.37 29.21 -51.50
C LEU A 5 -29.23 27.82 -52.22
N HIS A 6 -29.25 26.72 -51.57
CA HIS A 6 -30.29 25.94 -50.91
C HIS A 6 -29.84 24.47 -50.67
N ASP A 7 -30.30 24.00 -49.52
CA ASP A 7 -30.87 22.67 -49.21
C ASP A 7 -30.03 21.39 -49.16
N GLY A 8 -30.15 20.72 -48.01
CA GLY A 8 -30.12 19.29 -47.90
C GLY A 8 -29.58 18.72 -46.60
N VAL A 9 -30.36 18.65 -45.57
CA VAL A 9 -30.47 17.79 -44.38
C VAL A 9 -30.38 16.29 -44.78
N PRO A 10 -30.18 15.31 -43.87
CA PRO A 10 -29.42 15.20 -42.61
C PRO A 10 -28.52 13.96 -42.57
N ASP A 11 -27.57 13.89 -41.67
CA ASP A 11 -27.32 12.56 -41.14
C ASP A 11 -26.76 12.56 -39.71
N GLY A 12 -27.33 11.68 -38.92
CA GLY A 12 -27.13 11.50 -37.54
C GLY A 12 -25.91 10.67 -37.20
N THR A 13 -25.13 11.18 -36.28
CA THR A 13 -24.29 10.41 -35.38
C THR A 13 -24.09 11.19 -34.07
N THR A 14 -25.16 11.28 -33.30
CA THR A 14 -25.10 11.64 -31.89
C THR A 14 -25.58 10.44 -31.11
N GLY A 15 -24.67 9.79 -30.40
CA GLY A 15 -25.07 8.71 -29.51
C GLY A 15 -23.92 7.82 -29.06
N ALA A 16 -22.95 8.34 -28.29
CA ALA A 16 -22.06 7.47 -27.50
C ALA A 16 -21.17 8.20 -26.46
N HIS A 17 -21.45 9.45 -26.10
CA HIS A 17 -20.55 10.17 -25.15
C HIS A 17 -21.21 10.69 -23.85
N VAL A 18 -22.47 10.37 -23.59
CA VAL A 18 -23.20 10.91 -22.41
C VAL A 18 -23.36 9.86 -21.29
N ALA A 19 -23.13 8.57 -21.55
CA ALA A 19 -23.41 7.53 -20.57
C ALA A 19 -22.30 7.30 -19.52
N ASP A 20 -21.04 7.66 -19.80
CA ASP A 20 -19.93 7.38 -18.87
C ASP A 20 -19.78 8.43 -17.74
N GLY A 21 -20.23 9.67 -17.95
CA GLY A 21 -20.13 10.73 -16.96
C GLY A 21 -21.17 10.63 -15.83
N ASP A 22 -22.32 10.07 -16.12
CA ASP A 22 -23.43 9.99 -15.14
C ASP A 22 -23.30 8.74 -14.24
N LEU A 23 -22.70 7.66 -14.71
CA LEU A 23 -22.39 6.49 -13.89
C LEU A 23 -21.24 6.76 -12.91
N GLU A 24 -20.20 7.50 -13.33
CA GLU A 24 -19.11 7.92 -12.42
C GLU A 24 -19.60 8.92 -11.35
N LYS A 25 -20.56 9.79 -11.66
CA LYS A 25 -21.18 10.67 -10.67
C LYS A 25 -22.01 9.89 -9.65
N GLN A 26 -22.72 8.87 -10.08
CA GLN A 26 -23.57 8.06 -9.21
C GLN A 26 -22.75 7.18 -8.26
N GLU A 27 -21.60 6.62 -8.70
CA GLU A 27 -20.68 5.89 -7.82
C GLU A 27 -19.93 6.80 -6.84
N SER A 28 -19.60 8.04 -7.24
CA SER A 28 -18.98 9.03 -6.34
C SER A 28 -19.96 9.57 -5.30
N GLU A 29 -21.23 9.68 -5.63
CA GLU A 29 -22.29 10.06 -4.67
C GLU A 29 -22.62 8.93 -3.68
N ASP A 30 -22.66 7.70 -4.11
CA ASP A 30 -22.95 6.54 -3.24
C ASP A 30 -21.78 6.19 -2.29
N GLY A 31 -20.52 6.41 -2.70
CA GLY A 31 -19.33 6.19 -1.85
C GLY A 31 -19.10 7.28 -0.79
N LEU A 32 -19.61 8.49 -1.01
CA LEU A 32 -19.40 9.66 -0.13
C LEU A 32 -20.53 9.88 0.88
N ASP A 33 -21.71 9.31 0.63
CA ASP A 33 -22.86 9.41 1.53
C ASP A 33 -22.67 8.65 2.86
N GLY A 34 -21.71 7.72 2.94
CA GLY A 34 -21.42 6.92 4.14
C GLY A 34 -20.83 7.71 5.32
N ALA A 35 -20.12 8.81 5.06
CA ALA A 35 -19.45 9.60 6.10
C ALA A 35 -20.24 10.82 6.58
N SER A 36 -21.33 11.19 5.93
CA SER A 36 -22.05 12.47 6.16
C SER A 36 -23.47 12.35 6.73
N ARG A 37 -23.95 11.13 7.04
CA ARG A 37 -25.34 10.95 7.53
C ARG A 37 -25.42 10.59 9.01
N ARG A 38 -24.96 11.46 9.89
CA ARG A 38 -25.30 11.38 11.33
C ARG A 38 -26.70 11.89 11.69
N VAL A 39 -27.46 12.41 10.73
CA VAL A 39 -28.86 12.82 10.94
C VAL A 39 -29.66 12.57 9.65
N ALA A 40 -30.11 11.35 9.41
CA ALA A 40 -31.22 11.12 8.49
C ALA A 40 -31.86 9.75 8.83
N GLY A 41 -33.19 9.74 8.89
CA GLY A 41 -33.99 8.57 9.28
C GLY A 41 -33.61 7.29 8.53
N ASN A 42 -33.68 6.15 9.23
CA ASN A 42 -33.39 4.83 8.72
C ASN A 42 -34.01 4.60 7.33
N LYS A 43 -33.16 4.45 6.31
CA LYS A 43 -33.62 4.02 4.98
C LYS A 43 -34.32 2.66 5.17
N ARG A 44 -35.54 2.53 4.64
CA ARG A 44 -36.32 1.29 4.68
C ARG A 44 -36.22 0.57 3.35
N THR A 45 -36.22 -0.75 3.39
CA THR A 45 -36.40 -1.59 2.21
C THR A 45 -37.84 -1.46 1.68
N SER A 46 -38.08 -1.89 0.44
CA SER A 46 -39.44 -2.03 -0.14
C SER A 46 -40.40 -2.78 0.77
N ASP A 47 -39.89 -3.72 1.55
CA ASP A 47 -40.64 -4.59 2.47
C ASP A 47 -40.72 -4.03 3.90
N GLY A 48 -40.39 -2.74 4.11
CA GLY A 48 -40.47 -2.07 5.41
C GLY A 48 -39.36 -2.41 6.39
N GLY A 49 -38.37 -3.20 6.01
CA GLY A 49 -37.19 -3.52 6.83
C GLY A 49 -36.27 -2.32 6.98
N VAL A 50 -35.57 -2.24 8.11
CA VAL A 50 -34.62 -1.18 8.43
C VAL A 50 -33.23 -1.54 7.86
N ILE A 51 -32.60 -0.63 7.12
CA ILE A 51 -31.24 -0.80 6.62
C ILE A 51 -30.26 -0.36 7.71
N LEU A 52 -29.44 -1.29 8.20
CA LEU A 52 -28.37 -0.98 9.15
C LEU A 52 -27.23 -0.25 8.46
N THR A 53 -26.78 0.82 9.10
CA THR A 53 -25.60 1.60 8.72
C THR A 53 -24.41 1.29 9.63
N GLU A 54 -23.22 1.73 9.26
CA GLU A 54 -22.02 1.57 10.10
C GLU A 54 -22.17 2.23 11.48
N SER A 55 -22.93 3.35 11.55
CA SER A 55 -23.22 4.03 12.81
C SER A 55 -24.09 3.20 13.77
N ASP A 56 -24.98 2.35 13.25
CA ASP A 56 -25.86 1.51 14.08
C ASP A 56 -25.15 0.31 14.70
N VAL A 57 -23.93 0.02 14.24
CA VAL A 57 -23.13 -1.15 14.62
C VAL A 57 -21.70 -0.74 14.99
N TYR A 58 -21.47 0.56 15.20
CA TYR A 58 -20.13 1.13 15.40
C TYR A 58 -19.33 0.42 16.51
N ASP A 59 -20.00 0.02 17.60
CA ASP A 59 -19.43 -0.72 18.73
C ASP A 59 -18.84 -2.11 18.37
N LYS A 60 -19.17 -2.65 17.20
CA LYS A 60 -18.68 -3.96 16.71
C LYS A 60 -17.68 -3.87 15.57
N LEU A 61 -17.43 -2.67 15.06
CA LEU A 61 -16.48 -2.43 13.97
C LEU A 61 -15.03 -2.48 14.46
N GLY A 62 -14.10 -2.65 13.52
CA GLY A 62 -12.66 -2.66 13.80
C GLY A 62 -12.15 -1.40 14.50
N PHE A 63 -12.81 -0.25 14.26
CA PHE A 63 -12.47 1.03 14.88
C PHE A 63 -12.59 1.04 16.40
N THR A 64 -13.46 0.22 16.98
CA THR A 64 -13.70 0.15 18.43
C THR A 64 -12.91 -0.95 19.12
N PHE A 65 -12.12 -1.73 18.40
CA PHE A 65 -11.29 -2.75 19.01
C PHE A 65 -10.33 -2.12 20.03
N PRO A 66 -10.13 -2.73 21.22
CA PRO A 66 -9.20 -2.22 22.20
C PRO A 66 -7.78 -2.16 21.62
N PHE A 67 -6.97 -1.21 22.10
CA PHE A 67 -5.63 -0.93 21.61
C PHE A 67 -4.77 -2.20 21.42
N TRP A 68 -4.71 -3.05 22.45
CA TRP A 68 -3.94 -4.30 22.38
C TRP A 68 -4.41 -5.27 21.31
N LYS A 69 -5.73 -5.34 21.06
CA LYS A 69 -6.28 -6.20 20.00
C LYS A 69 -5.91 -5.67 18.61
N LYS A 70 -5.99 -4.35 18.41
CA LYS A 70 -5.57 -3.72 17.14
C LYS A 70 -4.09 -4.01 16.85
N TRP A 71 -3.22 -3.79 17.82
CA TRP A 71 -1.79 -4.04 17.68
C TRP A 71 -1.44 -5.53 17.59
N GLY A 72 -2.20 -6.40 18.27
CA GLY A 72 -2.07 -7.84 18.10
C GLY A 72 -2.40 -8.31 16.68
N ILE A 73 -3.53 -7.84 16.12
CA ILE A 73 -3.90 -8.09 14.73
C ILE A 73 -2.82 -7.54 13.79
N LEU A 74 -2.37 -6.32 14.03
CA LEU A 74 -1.32 -5.67 13.23
C LEU A 74 -0.01 -6.45 13.27
N GLY A 75 0.36 -7.02 14.42
CA GLY A 75 1.53 -7.90 14.55
C GLY A 75 1.42 -9.17 13.70
N VAL A 76 0.23 -9.77 13.64
CA VAL A 76 0.01 -10.93 12.76
C VAL A 76 0.08 -10.52 11.28
N ILE A 77 -0.52 -9.38 10.91
CA ILE A 77 -0.44 -8.84 9.55
C ILE A 77 1.02 -8.54 9.17
N PHE A 78 1.81 -8.02 10.12
CA PHE A 78 3.25 -7.81 9.96
C PHE A 78 3.97 -9.11 9.59
N LEU A 79 3.70 -10.21 10.30
CA LEU A 79 4.29 -11.52 10.00
C LEU A 79 3.86 -12.05 8.63
N VAL A 80 2.60 -11.85 8.25
CA VAL A 80 2.10 -12.19 6.91
C VAL A 80 2.90 -11.46 5.83
N GLN A 81 3.06 -10.16 5.99
CA GLN A 81 3.78 -9.33 5.02
C GLN A 81 5.27 -9.71 4.94
N VAL A 82 5.91 -9.95 6.09
CA VAL A 82 7.29 -10.46 6.16
C VAL A 82 7.40 -11.80 5.42
N SER A 83 6.50 -12.76 5.66
CA SER A 83 6.55 -14.08 5.01
C SER A 83 6.41 -13.99 3.49
N MET A 84 5.55 -13.11 2.97
CA MET A 84 5.36 -12.93 1.52
C MET A 84 6.59 -12.30 0.85
N ASN A 85 7.17 -11.25 1.45
CA ASN A 85 8.39 -10.60 0.92
C ASN A 85 9.64 -11.48 1.11
N TRP A 86 9.71 -12.25 2.19
CA TRP A 86 10.70 -13.30 2.38
C TRP A 86 10.74 -14.27 1.20
N ASN A 87 9.57 -14.76 0.76
CA ASN A 87 9.48 -15.69 -0.37
C ASN A 87 10.08 -15.14 -1.66
N ALA A 88 9.95 -13.83 -1.90
CA ALA A 88 10.54 -13.18 -3.06
C ALA A 88 12.09 -13.20 -3.03
N SER A 89 12.67 -12.90 -1.86
CA SER A 89 14.11 -12.71 -1.70
C SER A 89 14.86 -14.00 -1.38
N PHE A 90 14.24 -14.94 -0.67
CA PHE A 90 14.86 -16.19 -0.23
C PHE A 90 15.25 -17.12 -1.38
N TYR A 91 14.56 -17.00 -2.51
CA TYR A 91 14.88 -17.71 -3.75
C TYR A 91 16.29 -17.41 -4.26
N ALA A 92 16.84 -16.24 -3.97
CA ALA A 92 18.18 -15.86 -4.41
C ALA A 92 19.27 -16.87 -3.94
N GLY A 93 19.11 -17.45 -2.74
CA GLY A 93 19.99 -18.50 -2.23
C GLY A 93 19.92 -19.82 -3.00
N ALA A 94 18.80 -20.10 -3.67
CA ALA A 94 18.65 -21.34 -4.44
C ALA A 94 19.28 -21.28 -5.85
N ILE A 95 19.59 -20.11 -6.39
CA ILE A 95 19.98 -19.89 -7.80
C ILE A 95 21.18 -20.76 -8.19
N THR A 96 22.22 -20.81 -7.38
CA THR A 96 23.42 -21.60 -7.67
C THR A 96 23.13 -23.11 -7.68
N GLY A 97 22.39 -23.60 -6.67
CA GLY A 97 21.98 -25.01 -6.60
C GLY A 97 21.07 -25.43 -7.76
N LEU A 98 20.12 -24.56 -8.14
CA LEU A 98 19.23 -24.80 -9.29
C LEU A 98 19.99 -24.85 -10.61
N SER A 99 20.95 -23.93 -10.81
CA SER A 99 21.79 -23.89 -12.00
C SER A 99 22.60 -25.18 -12.17
N GLN A 100 23.16 -25.67 -11.08
CA GLN A 100 23.93 -26.92 -11.09
C GLN A 100 23.05 -28.17 -11.30
N HIS A 101 21.92 -28.24 -10.59
CA HIS A 101 21.03 -29.40 -10.62
C HIS A 101 20.35 -29.60 -11.98
N PHE A 102 19.87 -28.51 -12.59
CA PHE A 102 19.17 -28.58 -13.88
C PHE A 102 20.07 -28.30 -15.09
N HIS A 103 21.38 -28.14 -14.90
CA HIS A 103 22.33 -27.80 -15.95
C HIS A 103 21.95 -26.57 -16.80
N ILE A 104 21.42 -25.55 -16.15
CA ILE A 104 21.03 -24.28 -16.77
C ILE A 104 21.96 -23.14 -16.35
N SER A 105 22.01 -22.07 -17.11
CA SER A 105 22.76 -20.88 -16.71
C SER A 105 22.18 -20.25 -15.44
N LYS A 106 23.01 -19.60 -14.62
CA LYS A 106 22.54 -18.82 -13.46
C LYS A 106 21.53 -17.76 -13.87
N GLN A 107 21.70 -17.20 -15.08
CA GLN A 107 20.77 -16.20 -15.63
C GLN A 107 19.38 -16.81 -15.90
N ALA A 108 19.32 -18.03 -16.44
CA ALA A 108 18.06 -18.75 -16.60
C ALA A 108 17.41 -19.06 -15.24
N ALA A 109 18.20 -19.48 -14.23
CA ALA A 109 17.69 -19.75 -12.89
C ALA A 109 17.06 -18.51 -12.23
N ARG A 110 17.53 -17.27 -12.51
CA ARG A 110 16.96 -16.02 -12.00
C ARG A 110 15.56 -15.72 -12.52
N VAL A 111 15.14 -16.32 -13.64
CA VAL A 111 13.77 -16.17 -14.16
C VAL A 111 12.74 -16.56 -13.11
N GLY A 112 13.02 -17.56 -12.25
CA GLY A 112 12.14 -17.95 -11.16
C GLY A 112 11.94 -16.84 -10.10
N GLN A 113 12.94 -15.98 -9.87
CA GLN A 113 12.81 -14.82 -8.99
C GLN A 113 12.03 -13.69 -9.68
N MET A 114 12.41 -13.37 -10.91
CA MET A 114 11.75 -12.34 -11.72
C MET A 114 10.27 -12.62 -11.87
N ILE A 115 9.90 -13.81 -12.32
CA ILE A 115 8.49 -14.14 -12.60
C ILE A 115 7.63 -14.09 -11.34
N PHE A 116 8.17 -14.48 -10.19
CA PHE A 116 7.45 -14.36 -8.92
C PHE A 116 7.15 -12.90 -8.60
N LEU A 117 8.13 -12.01 -8.68
CA LEU A 117 7.97 -10.57 -8.37
C LEU A 117 7.02 -9.88 -9.35
N VAL A 118 7.18 -10.13 -10.64
CA VAL A 118 6.27 -9.59 -11.67
C VAL A 118 4.84 -10.06 -11.42
N CYS A 119 4.64 -11.35 -11.20
CA CYS A 119 3.33 -11.90 -10.91
C CYS A 119 2.78 -11.45 -9.53
N TYR A 120 3.65 -11.16 -8.55
CA TYR A 120 3.26 -10.62 -7.24
C TYR A 120 2.64 -9.23 -7.39
N GLY A 121 3.24 -8.34 -8.21
CA GLY A 121 2.68 -7.02 -8.48
C GLY A 121 1.27 -7.10 -9.09
N PHE A 122 1.05 -7.99 -10.07
CA PHE A 122 -0.28 -8.22 -10.64
C PHE A 122 -1.22 -8.91 -9.66
N GLY A 123 -0.73 -9.88 -8.88
CA GLY A 123 -1.50 -10.65 -7.91
C GLY A 123 -2.09 -9.77 -6.81
N SER A 124 -1.32 -8.82 -6.27
CA SER A 124 -1.78 -7.91 -5.23
C SER A 124 -3.00 -7.09 -5.67
N GLU A 125 -3.01 -6.65 -6.93
CA GLU A 125 -4.14 -5.93 -7.51
C GLU A 125 -5.34 -6.83 -7.83
N LEU A 126 -5.07 -8.08 -8.22
CA LEU A 126 -6.12 -9.08 -8.47
C LEU A 126 -6.97 -9.36 -7.23
N TRP A 127 -6.32 -9.49 -6.05
CA TRP A 127 -6.99 -9.83 -4.79
C TRP A 127 -7.69 -8.66 -4.10
N ALA A 128 -7.33 -7.41 -4.42
CA ALA A 128 -7.86 -6.23 -3.75
C ALA A 128 -9.40 -6.14 -3.79
N PRO A 129 -10.07 -6.18 -4.97
CA PRO A 129 -11.53 -6.09 -5.06
C PRO A 129 -12.23 -7.28 -4.37
N TRP A 130 -11.70 -8.49 -4.52
CA TRP A 130 -12.25 -9.66 -3.86
C TRP A 130 -12.22 -9.56 -2.34
N SER A 131 -11.17 -8.92 -1.78
CA SER A 131 -11.07 -8.70 -0.34
C SER A 131 -12.08 -7.67 0.18
N GLU A 132 -12.57 -6.79 -0.68
CA GLU A 132 -13.63 -5.83 -0.35
C GLU A 132 -15.02 -6.46 -0.35
N GLU A 133 -15.27 -7.40 -1.27
CA GLU A 133 -16.55 -8.08 -1.42
C GLU A 133 -16.69 -9.28 -0.46
N MET A 134 -15.69 -10.15 -0.40
CA MET A 134 -15.75 -11.40 0.38
C MET A 134 -15.25 -11.23 1.83
N GLY A 135 -14.54 -10.13 2.11
CA GLY A 135 -13.89 -9.87 3.41
C GLY A 135 -12.39 -10.06 3.38
N ARG A 136 -11.70 -9.42 4.33
CA ARG A 136 -10.24 -9.44 4.41
C ARG A 136 -9.71 -10.79 4.86
N TRP A 137 -10.33 -11.37 5.89
CA TRP A 137 -9.87 -12.62 6.48
C TRP A 137 -9.90 -13.81 5.51
N PRO A 138 -11.01 -14.12 4.78
CA PRO A 138 -11.04 -15.29 3.91
C PRO A 138 -10.10 -15.15 2.72
N ILE A 139 -9.97 -13.95 2.16
CA ILE A 139 -9.08 -13.71 1.02
C ILE A 139 -7.62 -13.84 1.44
N MET A 140 -7.22 -13.33 2.61
CA MET A 140 -5.87 -13.49 3.12
C MET A 140 -5.53 -14.96 3.42
N GLN A 141 -6.47 -15.72 3.99
CA GLN A 141 -6.30 -17.16 4.21
C GLN A 141 -6.13 -17.93 2.90
N LEU A 142 -6.96 -17.61 1.90
CA LEU A 142 -6.88 -18.25 0.59
C LEU A 142 -5.57 -17.92 -0.13
N SER A 143 -5.14 -16.67 -0.05
CA SER A 143 -3.85 -16.21 -0.58
C SER A 143 -2.68 -16.96 0.07
N LEU A 144 -2.62 -17.00 1.40
CA LEU A 144 -1.58 -17.72 2.14
C LEU A 144 -1.58 -19.22 1.78
N PHE A 145 -2.75 -19.84 1.69
CA PHE A 145 -2.87 -21.24 1.29
C PHE A 145 -2.26 -21.48 -0.09
N PHE A 146 -2.62 -20.68 -1.09
CA PHE A 146 -2.08 -20.85 -2.44
C PHE A 146 -0.59 -20.54 -2.51
N VAL A 147 -0.10 -19.49 -1.84
CA VAL A 147 1.34 -19.21 -1.79
C VAL A 147 2.11 -20.38 -1.20
N ASN A 148 1.59 -21.00 -0.13
CA ASN A 148 2.24 -22.13 0.53
C ASN A 148 2.18 -23.42 -0.30
N ILE A 149 1.02 -23.73 -0.91
CA ILE A 149 0.88 -24.99 -1.64
C ILE A 149 1.78 -25.04 -2.89
N TRP A 150 2.04 -23.88 -3.53
CA TRP A 150 2.95 -23.81 -4.69
C TRP A 150 4.43 -24.01 -4.32
N GLN A 151 4.80 -23.96 -3.02
CA GLN A 151 6.16 -24.31 -2.60
C GLN A 151 6.44 -25.82 -2.70
N ILE A 152 5.42 -26.67 -2.54
CA ILE A 152 5.59 -28.14 -2.58
C ILE A 152 6.10 -28.59 -3.96
N PRO A 153 5.44 -28.27 -5.09
CA PRO A 153 5.96 -28.65 -6.39
C PRO A 153 7.26 -27.92 -6.76
N CYS A 154 7.54 -26.74 -6.19
CA CYS A 154 8.85 -26.11 -6.34
C CYS A 154 9.96 -26.93 -5.65
N ALA A 155 9.70 -27.43 -4.43
CA ALA A 155 10.66 -28.26 -3.69
C ALA A 155 10.87 -29.64 -4.30
N LEU A 156 9.88 -30.20 -4.99
CA LEU A 156 9.91 -31.53 -5.62
C LEU A 156 10.03 -31.46 -7.15
N ALA A 157 10.46 -30.33 -7.70
CA ALA A 157 10.42 -30.07 -9.13
C ALA A 157 11.26 -31.06 -9.95
N PRO A 158 10.68 -31.76 -10.92
CA PRO A 158 11.41 -32.67 -11.81
C PRO A 158 12.18 -31.93 -12.92
N ASN A 159 11.80 -30.68 -13.19
CA ASN A 159 12.43 -29.82 -14.18
C ASN A 159 12.28 -28.35 -13.79
N PHE A 160 13.12 -27.48 -14.37
CA PHE A 160 13.10 -26.06 -14.08
C PHE A 160 11.78 -25.35 -14.50
N GLY A 161 11.12 -25.84 -15.55
CA GLY A 161 9.83 -25.30 -16.01
C GLY A 161 8.75 -25.39 -14.92
N THR A 162 8.71 -26.47 -14.14
CA THR A 162 7.81 -26.61 -12.98
C THR A 162 8.04 -25.49 -11.96
N ILE A 163 9.30 -25.17 -11.66
CA ILE A 163 9.64 -24.08 -10.74
C ILE A 163 9.12 -22.74 -11.28
N VAL A 164 9.36 -22.43 -12.56
CA VAL A 164 8.93 -21.18 -13.17
C VAL A 164 7.40 -21.02 -13.10
N VAL A 165 6.65 -22.07 -13.47
CA VAL A 165 5.17 -22.06 -13.43
C VAL A 165 4.66 -21.89 -11.99
N CYS A 166 5.20 -22.65 -11.04
CA CYS A 166 4.76 -22.59 -9.64
C CYS A 166 5.16 -21.25 -8.98
N ARG A 167 6.30 -20.67 -9.34
CA ARG A 167 6.70 -19.33 -8.93
C ARG A 167 5.77 -18.25 -9.48
N ALA A 168 5.35 -18.35 -10.76
CA ALA A 168 4.36 -17.45 -11.34
C ALA A 168 3.02 -17.54 -10.61
N LEU A 169 2.52 -18.75 -10.38
CA LEU A 169 1.28 -18.98 -9.65
C LEU A 169 1.37 -18.54 -8.19
N GLY A 170 2.51 -18.77 -7.53
CA GLY A 170 2.78 -18.27 -6.18
C GLY A 170 2.76 -16.76 -6.09
N GLY A 171 3.37 -16.06 -7.07
CA GLY A 171 3.31 -14.61 -7.19
C GLY A 171 1.88 -14.11 -7.35
N LEU A 172 1.13 -14.64 -8.34
CA LEU A 172 -0.29 -14.28 -8.56
C LEU A 172 -1.18 -14.56 -7.34
N SER A 173 -0.80 -15.52 -6.51
CA SER A 173 -1.55 -15.86 -5.29
C SER A 173 -1.30 -14.89 -4.14
N SER A 174 -0.29 -14.02 -4.23
CA SER A 174 0.12 -13.14 -3.13
C SER A 174 -0.76 -11.90 -3.03
N ALA A 175 -1.53 -11.77 -1.94
CA ALA A 175 -2.44 -10.64 -1.68
C ALA A 175 -1.90 -9.63 -0.64
N GLY A 176 -0.65 -9.84 -0.14
CA GLY A 176 -0.13 -9.10 1.00
C GLY A 176 -0.12 -7.58 0.84
N GLY A 177 0.32 -7.07 -0.31
CA GLY A 177 0.50 -5.64 -0.50
C GLY A 177 -0.77 -4.80 -0.34
N SER A 178 -1.85 -5.18 -0.99
CA SER A 178 -3.10 -4.41 -1.01
C SER A 178 -4.02 -4.73 0.17
N VAL A 179 -4.17 -6.02 0.52
CA VAL A 179 -5.13 -6.45 1.57
C VAL A 179 -4.67 -5.99 2.95
N THR A 180 -3.37 -6.02 3.25
CA THR A 180 -2.83 -5.59 4.55
C THR A 180 -3.08 -4.10 4.82
N LEU A 181 -2.87 -3.24 3.83
CA LEU A 181 -3.19 -1.81 3.94
C LEU A 181 -4.70 -1.58 4.09
N GLY A 182 -5.53 -2.37 3.39
CA GLY A 182 -6.97 -2.35 3.57
C GLY A 182 -7.40 -2.73 4.98
N MET A 183 -6.78 -3.75 5.62
CA MET A 183 -7.05 -4.11 7.01
C MET A 183 -6.68 -3.00 7.98
N VAL A 184 -5.59 -2.28 7.73
CA VAL A 184 -5.23 -1.10 8.52
C VAL A 184 -6.31 -0.02 8.40
N ALA A 185 -6.77 0.29 7.19
CA ALA A 185 -7.82 1.28 6.97
C ALA A 185 -9.16 0.91 7.63
N ASP A 186 -9.47 -0.39 7.73
CA ASP A 186 -10.69 -0.90 8.37
C ASP A 186 -10.63 -0.83 9.92
N MET A 187 -9.45 -0.61 10.55
CA MET A 187 -9.26 -0.62 12.00
C MET A 187 -8.84 0.71 12.62
N TRP A 188 -8.22 1.60 11.87
CA TRP A 188 -7.72 2.90 12.36
C TRP A 188 -8.44 4.06 11.70
N GLU A 189 -8.76 5.06 12.49
CA GLU A 189 -9.23 6.33 11.94
C GLU A 189 -8.10 7.04 11.17
N PRO A 190 -8.44 7.87 10.18
CA PRO A 190 -7.44 8.52 9.31
C PRO A 190 -6.35 9.29 10.06
N ASP A 191 -6.66 9.82 11.25
CA ASP A 191 -5.71 10.60 12.05
C ASP A 191 -4.63 9.75 12.72
N ASP A 192 -4.97 8.53 13.14
CA ASP A 192 -4.06 7.61 13.82
C ASP A 192 -3.54 6.49 12.91
N GLN A 193 -4.08 6.38 11.69
CA GLN A 193 -3.73 5.34 10.70
C GLN A 193 -2.25 5.36 10.32
N GLN A 194 -1.61 6.53 10.34
CA GLN A 194 -0.22 6.72 9.91
C GLN A 194 0.77 5.85 10.68
N TYR A 195 0.57 5.65 12.01
CA TYR A 195 1.40 4.77 12.82
C TYR A 195 1.32 3.30 12.37
N ALA A 196 0.11 2.84 12.09
CA ALA A 196 -0.14 1.47 11.65
C ALA A 196 0.42 1.23 10.24
N VAL A 197 0.25 2.19 9.32
CA VAL A 197 0.83 2.14 7.96
C VAL A 197 2.35 2.09 8.04
N ALA A 198 2.99 2.94 8.85
CA ALA A 198 4.45 2.94 9.02
C ALA A 198 4.98 1.58 9.52
N PHE A 199 4.26 0.93 10.43
CA PHE A 199 4.62 -0.39 10.93
C PHE A 199 4.48 -1.49 9.86
N ILE A 200 3.43 -1.45 9.03
CA ILE A 200 3.24 -2.40 7.92
C ILE A 200 4.27 -2.17 6.81
N VAL A 201 4.60 -0.92 6.49
CA VAL A 201 5.68 -0.61 5.53
C VAL A 201 7.01 -1.20 6.02
N LEU A 202 7.31 -1.12 7.32
CA LEU A 202 8.51 -1.76 7.88
C LEU A 202 8.52 -3.28 7.64
N SER A 203 7.37 -3.97 7.79
CA SER A 203 7.30 -5.41 7.54
C SER A 203 7.56 -5.79 6.08
N SER A 204 7.09 -4.94 5.16
CA SER A 204 7.26 -5.16 3.73
C SER A 204 8.75 -5.14 3.33
N VAL A 205 9.49 -4.12 3.75
CA VAL A 205 10.92 -3.99 3.41
C VAL A 205 11.81 -4.93 4.22
N ALA A 206 11.47 -5.18 5.50
CA ALA A 206 12.25 -6.05 6.37
C ALA A 206 12.21 -7.52 5.91
N GLY A 207 11.09 -7.98 5.35
CA GLY A 207 10.95 -9.33 4.82
C GLY A 207 12.03 -9.67 3.78
N SER A 208 12.29 -8.73 2.86
CA SER A 208 13.33 -8.89 1.83
C SER A 208 14.75 -8.93 2.40
N ALA A 209 15.01 -8.20 3.48
CA ALA A 209 16.33 -8.14 4.12
C ALA A 209 16.58 -9.31 5.10
N PHE A 210 15.55 -9.85 5.75
CA PHE A 210 15.69 -11.04 6.60
C PHE A 210 16.00 -12.32 5.80
N ALA A 211 15.50 -12.41 4.59
CA ALA A 211 15.64 -13.61 3.76
C ALA A 211 17.10 -14.01 3.50
N PRO A 212 18.02 -13.14 3.06
CA PRO A 212 19.41 -13.53 2.83
C PRO A 212 20.17 -13.87 4.12
N ILE A 213 19.78 -13.31 5.28
CA ILE A 213 20.40 -13.65 6.58
C ILE A 213 20.18 -15.12 6.91
N ALA A 214 18.97 -15.63 6.73
CA ALA A 214 18.69 -17.04 6.89
C ALA A 214 19.09 -17.87 5.67
N GLY A 215 19.14 -17.27 4.49
CA GLY A 215 19.55 -17.89 3.24
C GLY A 215 21.03 -18.27 3.22
N GLY A 216 21.92 -17.50 3.85
CA GLY A 216 23.35 -17.81 3.94
C GLY A 216 23.63 -19.22 4.48
N PRO A 217 23.18 -19.54 5.69
CA PRO A 217 23.31 -20.91 6.25
C PRO A 217 22.68 -22.00 5.38
N VAL A 218 21.53 -21.71 4.76
CA VAL A 218 20.87 -22.69 3.88
C VAL A 218 21.70 -22.95 2.62
N THR A 219 22.26 -21.92 2.02
CA THR A 219 23.11 -22.04 0.83
C THR A 219 24.41 -22.78 1.14
N GLU A 220 25.00 -22.57 2.33
CA GLU A 220 26.30 -23.15 2.70
C GLU A 220 26.16 -24.61 3.15
N TRP A 221 25.08 -25.01 3.86
CA TRP A 221 24.97 -26.31 4.53
C TRP A 221 23.85 -27.21 4.02
N LEU A 222 22.88 -26.69 3.29
CA LEU A 222 21.70 -27.42 2.87
C LEU A 222 21.55 -27.42 1.33
N SER A 223 20.72 -28.33 0.81
CA SER A 223 20.39 -28.34 -0.61
C SER A 223 19.39 -27.23 -0.96
N TRP A 224 19.35 -26.84 -2.24
CA TRP A 224 18.45 -25.81 -2.76
C TRP A 224 16.96 -26.10 -2.47
N HIS A 225 16.53 -27.36 -2.29
CA HIS A 225 15.17 -27.75 -1.92
C HIS A 225 14.72 -27.10 -0.60
N TRP A 226 15.65 -26.89 0.34
CA TRP A 226 15.36 -26.32 1.65
C TRP A 226 14.92 -24.86 1.58
N ASN A 227 15.26 -24.14 0.52
CA ASN A 227 14.72 -22.79 0.30
C ASN A 227 13.19 -22.80 0.17
N PHE A 228 12.61 -23.84 -0.41
CA PHE A 228 11.17 -23.99 -0.57
C PHE A 228 10.51 -24.62 0.67
N TRP A 229 11.16 -25.62 1.29
CA TRP A 229 10.64 -26.25 2.51
C TRP A 229 10.60 -25.29 3.68
N ILE A 230 11.63 -24.49 3.92
CA ILE A 230 11.66 -23.48 4.98
C ILE A 230 10.58 -22.43 4.74
N GLN A 231 10.41 -22.00 3.49
CA GLN A 231 9.32 -21.07 3.15
C GLN A 231 7.94 -21.68 3.44
N LEU A 232 7.73 -22.95 3.12
CA LEU A 232 6.47 -23.64 3.43
C LEU A 232 6.22 -23.73 4.94
N ILE A 233 7.26 -24.04 5.73
CA ILE A 233 7.16 -24.12 7.19
C ILE A 233 6.82 -22.75 7.79
N ILE A 234 7.56 -21.70 7.41
CA ILE A 234 7.32 -20.34 7.90
C ILE A 234 5.94 -19.84 7.45
N GLY A 235 5.62 -20.00 6.16
CA GLY A 235 4.33 -19.59 5.60
C GLY A 235 3.16 -20.34 6.23
N GLY A 236 3.30 -21.66 6.48
CA GLY A 236 2.30 -22.48 7.17
C GLY A 236 2.10 -22.06 8.63
N ALA A 237 3.19 -21.75 9.35
CA ALA A 237 3.10 -21.25 10.72
C ALA A 237 2.40 -19.88 10.77
N VAL A 238 2.76 -18.97 9.86
CA VAL A 238 2.11 -17.65 9.76
C VAL A 238 0.63 -17.79 9.39
N GLN A 239 0.28 -18.69 8.48
CA GLN A 239 -1.11 -19.00 8.13
C GLN A 239 -1.89 -19.54 9.32
N ALA A 240 -1.31 -20.44 10.12
CA ALA A 240 -1.92 -20.95 11.34
C ALA A 240 -2.16 -19.84 12.38
N ILE A 241 -1.20 -18.93 12.56
CA ILE A 241 -1.35 -17.76 13.43
C ILE A 241 -2.45 -16.83 12.90
N HIS A 242 -2.48 -16.56 11.58
CA HIS A 242 -3.50 -15.69 10.98
C HIS A 242 -4.93 -16.27 11.10
N PHE A 243 -5.08 -17.56 11.35
CA PHE A 243 -6.40 -18.17 11.54
C PHE A 243 -7.19 -17.57 12.72
N TRP A 244 -6.50 -17.06 13.74
CA TRP A 244 -7.13 -16.40 14.90
C TRP A 244 -7.43 -14.91 14.69
N VAL A 245 -7.02 -14.33 13.57
CA VAL A 245 -7.35 -12.92 13.25
C VAL A 245 -8.84 -12.83 12.93
N PRO A 246 -9.60 -11.90 13.54
CA PRO A 246 -10.99 -11.69 13.21
C PRO A 246 -11.14 -10.95 11.86
N GLU A 247 -12.35 -11.04 11.27
CA GLU A 247 -12.71 -10.20 10.14
C GLU A 247 -12.67 -8.71 10.53
N THR A 248 -12.14 -7.88 9.64
CA THR A 248 -11.98 -6.42 9.88
C THR A 248 -12.86 -5.57 8.95
N ARG A 249 -13.31 -6.12 7.82
CA ARG A 249 -14.09 -5.38 6.82
C ARG A 249 -15.44 -4.92 7.37
N CYS A 250 -15.68 -3.60 7.41
CA CYS A 250 -16.89 -3.01 7.99
C CYS A 250 -18.17 -3.53 7.33
N SER A 251 -18.25 -3.58 5.99
CA SER A 251 -19.43 -4.06 5.28
C SER A 251 -19.83 -5.49 5.65
N ILE A 252 -18.85 -6.38 5.81
CA ILE A 252 -19.08 -7.78 6.22
C ILE A 252 -19.52 -7.86 7.68
N LEU A 253 -18.95 -7.04 8.56
CA LEU A 253 -19.34 -7.00 9.98
C LEU A 253 -20.79 -6.51 10.14
N VAL A 254 -21.19 -5.45 9.40
CA VAL A 254 -22.58 -4.96 9.37
C VAL A 254 -23.51 -6.04 8.86
N THR A 255 -23.15 -6.76 7.79
CA THR A 255 -23.96 -7.85 7.24
C THR A 255 -24.13 -9.00 8.23
N ARG A 256 -23.05 -9.42 8.89
CA ARG A 256 -23.12 -10.47 9.94
C ARG A 256 -24.00 -10.05 11.10
N GLU A 257 -23.98 -8.78 11.50
CA GLU A 257 -24.85 -8.28 12.56
C GLU A 257 -26.30 -8.17 12.12
N ALA A 258 -26.59 -7.73 10.90
CA ALA A 258 -27.94 -7.75 10.34
C ALA A 258 -28.54 -9.17 10.36
N GLN A 259 -27.75 -10.17 9.94
CA GLN A 259 -28.15 -11.57 9.98
C GLN A 259 -28.38 -12.07 11.42
N ARG A 260 -27.55 -11.63 12.40
CA ARG A 260 -27.74 -11.98 13.81
C ARG A 260 -29.02 -11.37 14.39
N ARG A 261 -29.32 -10.09 14.08
CA ARG A 261 -30.53 -9.42 14.54
C ARG A 261 -31.77 -10.00 13.89
N ARG A 262 -31.73 -10.40 12.62
CA ARG A 262 -32.82 -11.14 11.96
C ARG A 262 -33.12 -12.48 12.63
N LYS A 263 -32.12 -13.24 13.04
CA LYS A 263 -32.30 -14.48 13.80
C LYS A 263 -33.00 -14.25 15.16
N ARG A 264 -32.98 -13.00 15.68
CA ARG A 264 -33.72 -12.60 16.89
C ARG A 264 -35.10 -12.04 16.62
N GLY A 265 -35.54 -12.02 15.35
CA GLY A 265 -36.88 -11.55 14.96
C GLY A 265 -36.95 -10.09 14.53
N GLU A 266 -35.81 -9.38 14.46
CA GLU A 266 -35.76 -8.00 13.98
C GLU A 266 -35.78 -7.97 12.44
N ASN A 267 -36.58 -7.08 11.83
CA ASN A 267 -36.63 -6.92 10.36
C ASN A 267 -35.55 -5.90 9.91
N VAL A 268 -34.29 -6.34 9.89
CA VAL A 268 -33.11 -5.50 9.56
C VAL A 268 -32.27 -6.14 8.47
N TYR A 269 -31.70 -5.31 7.59
CA TYR A 269 -30.87 -5.69 6.45
C TYR A 269 -29.61 -4.84 6.40
N SER A 270 -28.55 -5.36 5.80
CA SER A 270 -27.38 -4.54 5.45
C SER A 270 -27.57 -3.89 4.07
N TYR A 271 -26.87 -2.79 3.82
CA TYR A 271 -26.89 -2.14 2.49
C TYR A 271 -26.42 -3.09 1.38
N SER A 272 -25.40 -3.91 1.65
CA SER A 272 -24.87 -4.89 0.69
C SER A 272 -25.88 -5.98 0.35
N GLU A 273 -26.73 -6.42 1.30
CA GLU A 273 -27.80 -7.42 1.03
C GLU A 273 -28.92 -6.83 0.17
N VAL A 274 -29.26 -5.56 0.36
CA VAL A 274 -30.33 -4.89 -0.41
C VAL A 274 -29.86 -4.54 -1.82
N LYS A 275 -28.60 -4.16 -2.00
CA LYS A 275 -28.00 -3.87 -3.31
C LYS A 275 -27.73 -5.15 -4.12
N ASN A 276 -27.85 -6.34 -3.51
CA ASN A 276 -27.43 -7.61 -4.11
C ASN A 276 -28.38 -8.10 -5.20
N THR A 277 -28.38 -7.40 -6.31
CA THR A 277 -28.97 -7.81 -7.57
C THR A 277 -27.87 -8.04 -8.57
N LYS A 278 -27.49 -9.30 -8.77
CA LYS A 278 -26.61 -9.80 -9.83
C LYS A 278 -25.14 -9.36 -9.69
N PHE A 279 -24.28 -10.36 -9.61
CA PHE A 279 -22.82 -10.19 -9.72
C PHE A 279 -22.49 -9.55 -11.08
N GLU A 280 -22.03 -8.31 -11.07
CA GLU A 280 -21.64 -7.57 -12.26
C GLU A 280 -20.12 -7.54 -12.40
N TRP A 281 -19.61 -8.05 -13.52
CA TRP A 281 -18.17 -8.03 -13.81
C TRP A 281 -17.63 -6.64 -14.17
N ARG A 282 -18.46 -5.75 -14.68
CA ARG A 282 -18.04 -4.42 -15.14
C ARG A 282 -17.37 -3.57 -14.06
N PRO A 283 -17.93 -3.41 -12.84
CA PRO A 283 -17.29 -2.67 -11.76
C PRO A 283 -15.93 -3.27 -11.38
N ILE A 284 -15.84 -4.61 -11.31
CA ILE A 284 -14.60 -5.31 -10.95
C ILE A 284 -13.50 -5.02 -11.98
N ILE A 285 -13.81 -5.10 -13.28
CA ILE A 285 -12.86 -4.80 -14.36
C ILE A 285 -12.42 -3.32 -14.29
N THR A 286 -13.35 -2.41 -14.00
CA THR A 286 -13.04 -0.98 -13.87
C THR A 286 -12.07 -0.74 -12.69
N VAL A 287 -12.30 -1.38 -11.55
CA VAL A 287 -11.41 -1.28 -10.38
C VAL A 287 -10.03 -1.87 -10.70
N TRP A 288 -9.95 -2.98 -11.44
CA TRP A 288 -8.68 -3.58 -11.86
C TRP A 288 -7.88 -2.71 -12.84
N LEU A 289 -8.54 -2.04 -13.78
CA LEU A 289 -7.87 -1.21 -14.78
C LEU A 289 -7.47 0.17 -14.23
N ARG A 290 -8.12 0.63 -13.16
CA ARG A 290 -7.90 1.97 -12.60
C ARG A 290 -6.45 2.23 -12.15
N PRO A 291 -5.73 1.32 -11.45
CA PRO A 291 -4.32 1.51 -11.10
C PRO A 291 -3.43 1.77 -12.33
N PHE A 292 -3.63 1.01 -13.41
CA PHE A 292 -2.88 1.17 -14.67
C PHE A 292 -3.21 2.50 -15.34
N LEU A 293 -4.48 2.90 -15.33
CA LEU A 293 -4.92 4.17 -15.89
C LEU A 293 -4.36 5.36 -15.13
N MET A 294 -4.36 5.29 -13.78
CA MET A 294 -3.76 6.31 -12.93
C MET A 294 -2.25 6.37 -13.13
N PHE A 295 -1.57 5.23 -13.19
CA PHE A 295 -0.14 5.16 -13.48
C PHE A 295 0.20 5.84 -14.82
N ALA A 296 -0.61 5.64 -15.86
CA ALA A 296 -0.36 6.19 -17.18
C ALA A 296 -0.73 7.69 -17.34
N ARG A 297 -1.74 8.17 -16.58
CA ARG A 297 -2.32 9.51 -16.77
C ARG A 297 -1.93 10.53 -15.70
N GLU A 298 -1.58 10.07 -14.49
CA GLU A 298 -1.27 10.94 -13.35
C GLU A 298 0.25 11.08 -13.17
N PRO A 299 0.84 12.25 -13.48
CA PRO A 299 2.29 12.43 -13.38
C PRO A 299 2.84 12.17 -11.97
N ILE A 300 2.08 12.52 -10.93
CA ILE A 300 2.47 12.30 -9.54
C ILE A 300 2.54 10.80 -9.24
N VAL A 301 1.52 10.03 -9.64
CA VAL A 301 1.49 8.57 -9.44
C VAL A 301 2.64 7.93 -10.21
N LEU A 302 2.84 8.30 -11.48
CA LEU A 302 3.92 7.77 -12.31
C LEU A 302 5.30 7.97 -11.67
N TRP A 303 5.66 9.22 -11.37
CA TRP A 303 7.01 9.53 -10.88
C TRP A 303 7.29 8.99 -9.47
N LEU A 304 6.31 9.07 -8.58
CA LEU A 304 6.47 8.51 -7.22
C LEU A 304 6.52 6.98 -7.25
N SER A 305 5.80 6.35 -8.18
CA SER A 305 5.87 4.90 -8.36
C SER A 305 7.19 4.46 -8.99
N LEU A 306 7.72 5.21 -9.97
CA LEU A 306 9.05 4.97 -10.53
C LEU A 306 10.14 5.14 -9.49
N LEU A 307 10.05 6.16 -8.64
CA LEU A 307 10.98 6.37 -7.54
C LEU A 307 10.95 5.20 -6.54
N SER A 308 9.75 4.83 -6.09
CA SER A 308 9.56 3.73 -5.15
C SER A 308 10.03 2.39 -5.74
N GLY A 309 9.71 2.14 -7.01
CA GLY A 309 10.14 0.94 -7.72
C GLY A 309 11.65 0.89 -7.99
N PHE A 310 12.27 2.02 -8.32
CA PHE A 310 13.73 2.11 -8.45
C PHE A 310 14.41 1.82 -7.11
N SER A 311 13.97 2.45 -6.05
CA SER A 311 14.53 2.24 -4.71
C SER A 311 14.40 0.79 -4.23
N ASP A 312 13.25 0.14 -4.49
CA ASP A 312 13.08 -1.28 -4.16
C ASP A 312 13.96 -2.19 -5.03
N SER A 313 14.13 -1.85 -6.31
CA SER A 313 15.02 -2.55 -7.23
C SER A 313 16.48 -2.59 -6.77
N LEU A 314 16.93 -1.57 -6.04
CA LEU A 314 18.27 -1.54 -5.45
C LEU A 314 18.46 -2.62 -4.39
N ILE A 315 17.45 -2.89 -3.57
CA ILE A 315 17.50 -3.96 -2.55
C ILE A 315 17.63 -5.32 -3.23
N PHE A 316 16.87 -5.56 -4.30
CA PHE A 316 16.98 -6.80 -5.09
C PHE A 316 18.29 -6.88 -5.88
N THR A 317 18.87 -5.75 -6.28
CA THR A 317 20.22 -5.68 -6.85
C THR A 317 21.27 -6.08 -5.81
N PHE A 318 21.15 -5.63 -4.57
CA PHE A 318 22.09 -5.98 -3.51
C PHE A 318 22.02 -7.46 -3.11
N LEU A 319 20.90 -8.14 -3.27
CA LEU A 319 20.83 -9.60 -3.13
C LEU A 319 21.82 -10.32 -4.04
N GLN A 320 22.14 -9.74 -5.19
CA GLN A 320 23.10 -10.31 -6.15
C GLN A 320 24.51 -9.71 -5.99
N ALA A 321 24.61 -8.42 -5.66
CA ALA A 321 25.87 -7.68 -5.59
C ALA A 321 26.68 -7.97 -4.33
N TYR A 322 26.05 -8.31 -3.21
CA TYR A 322 26.75 -8.54 -1.93
C TYR A 322 27.73 -9.69 -2.01
N THR A 323 27.37 -10.77 -2.68
CA THR A 323 28.27 -11.93 -2.82
C THR A 323 29.60 -11.56 -3.47
N PRO A 324 29.68 -11.02 -4.70
CA PRO A 324 30.96 -10.65 -5.31
C PRO A 324 31.70 -9.52 -4.56
N VAL A 325 30.96 -8.62 -3.92
CA VAL A 325 31.57 -7.51 -3.15
C VAL A 325 32.25 -8.03 -1.88
N TYR A 326 31.55 -8.82 -1.06
CA TYR A 326 32.11 -9.25 0.24
C TYR A 326 33.03 -10.47 0.14
N GLN A 327 32.94 -11.26 -0.93
CA GLN A 327 33.92 -12.34 -1.20
C GLN A 327 35.35 -11.81 -1.35
N GLN A 328 35.56 -10.52 -1.72
CA GLN A 328 36.90 -9.90 -1.76
C GLN A 328 37.62 -9.93 -0.40
N TRP A 329 36.88 -9.96 0.71
CA TRP A 329 37.39 -10.10 2.08
C TRP A 329 37.39 -11.53 2.61
N GLY A 330 37.14 -12.54 1.73
CA GLY A 330 37.10 -13.95 2.11
C GLY A 330 35.84 -14.34 2.90
N PHE A 331 34.72 -13.63 2.72
CA PHE A 331 33.46 -13.98 3.38
C PHE A 331 32.81 -15.16 2.66
N GLY A 332 32.42 -16.20 3.43
CA GLY A 332 31.53 -17.26 2.96
C GLY A 332 30.07 -16.82 2.95
N ASP A 333 29.18 -17.65 2.44
CA ASP A 333 27.77 -17.34 2.21
C ASP A 333 27.05 -16.90 3.51
N VAL A 334 27.33 -17.52 4.64
CA VAL A 334 26.80 -17.12 5.95
C VAL A 334 27.19 -15.69 6.32
N ARG A 335 28.46 -15.33 6.15
CA ARG A 335 28.93 -13.96 6.49
C ARG A 335 28.37 -12.91 5.53
N VAL A 336 28.24 -13.25 4.25
CA VAL A 336 27.59 -12.38 3.25
C VAL A 336 26.11 -12.16 3.63
N GLY A 337 25.39 -13.21 4.02
CA GLY A 337 24.03 -13.09 4.51
C GLY A 337 23.91 -12.18 5.74
N LEU A 338 24.85 -12.29 6.70
CA LEU A 338 24.88 -11.43 7.89
C LEU A 338 25.14 -9.94 7.57
N CYS A 339 25.77 -9.60 6.44
CA CYS A 339 25.92 -8.22 6.02
C CYS A 339 24.58 -7.49 5.78
N PHE A 340 23.50 -8.23 5.51
CA PHE A 340 22.15 -7.66 5.38
C PHE A 340 21.56 -7.14 6.70
N VAL A 341 22.13 -7.49 7.86
CA VAL A 341 21.72 -6.92 9.15
C VAL A 341 21.80 -5.40 9.14
N THR A 342 22.77 -4.80 8.43
CA THR A 342 22.88 -3.34 8.33
C THR A 342 21.70 -2.69 7.61
N ILE A 343 21.11 -3.37 6.63
CA ILE A 343 19.90 -2.92 5.95
C ILE A 343 18.71 -2.92 6.95
N ILE A 344 18.57 -3.96 7.78
CA ILE A 344 17.53 -4.00 8.82
C ILE A 344 17.73 -2.88 9.83
N VAL A 345 18.97 -2.65 10.27
CA VAL A 345 19.30 -1.53 11.18
C VAL A 345 18.90 -0.20 10.54
N GLY A 346 19.21 0.00 9.24
CA GLY A 346 18.79 1.18 8.48
C GLY A 346 17.26 1.36 8.47
N TYR A 347 16.50 0.31 8.23
CA TYR A 347 15.03 0.34 8.26
C TYR A 347 14.48 0.71 9.65
N VAL A 348 15.04 0.14 10.71
CA VAL A 348 14.64 0.47 12.09
C VAL A 348 14.94 1.93 12.43
N ILE A 349 16.11 2.43 12.05
CA ILE A 349 16.47 3.85 12.22
C ILE A 349 15.49 4.76 11.48
N ALA A 350 15.17 4.42 10.21
CA ALA A 350 14.22 5.18 9.41
C ALA A 350 12.83 5.19 10.07
N TYR A 351 12.31 4.03 10.48
CA TYR A 351 11.04 3.91 11.18
C TYR A 351 11.00 4.78 12.44
N LEU A 352 12.01 4.67 13.30
CA LEU A 352 12.08 5.44 14.54
C LEU A 352 12.19 6.95 14.27
N SER A 353 12.93 7.38 13.24
CA SER A 353 13.06 8.79 12.85
C SER A 353 11.75 9.37 12.32
N PHE A 354 10.85 8.54 11.82
CA PHE A 354 9.55 8.96 11.30
C PHE A 354 8.50 9.17 12.39
N LEU A 355 8.58 8.47 13.53
CA LEU A 355 7.59 8.56 14.61
C LEU A 355 7.39 9.98 15.17
N PRO A 356 8.44 10.78 15.46
CA PRO A 356 8.28 12.18 15.89
C PRO A 356 7.57 13.03 14.85
N TRP A 357 7.76 12.72 13.56
CA TRP A 357 7.12 13.42 12.46
C TRP A 357 5.63 13.14 12.40
N ILE A 358 5.22 11.87 12.55
CA ILE A 358 3.81 11.48 12.67
C ILE A 358 3.17 12.20 13.85
N TYR A 359 3.80 12.19 15.02
CA TYR A 359 3.29 12.85 16.23
C TYR A 359 3.02 14.34 15.99
N LYS A 360 3.98 15.04 15.36
CA LYS A 360 3.84 16.46 15.02
C LYS A 360 2.66 16.69 14.07
N HIS A 361 2.54 15.91 13.02
CA HIS A 361 1.45 16.01 12.04
C HIS A 361 0.08 15.72 12.65
N THR A 362 -0.03 14.67 13.47
CA THR A 362 -1.27 14.34 14.17
C THR A 362 -1.71 15.47 15.11
N LYS A 363 -0.75 16.07 15.82
CA LYS A 363 -1.03 17.22 16.71
C LYS A 363 -1.52 18.45 15.94
N ILE A 364 -0.97 18.74 14.77
CA ILE A 364 -1.41 19.86 13.92
C ILE A 364 -2.82 19.58 13.38
N ARG A 365 -3.08 18.39 12.83
CA ARG A 365 -4.40 18.00 12.29
C ARG A 365 -5.52 18.02 13.33
N LYS A 366 -5.23 17.63 14.59
CA LYS A 366 -6.20 17.71 15.69
C LYS A 366 -6.57 19.16 16.06
N ARG A 367 -5.69 20.14 15.79
CA ARG A 367 -5.96 21.57 16.02
C ARG A 367 -6.68 22.21 14.85
N ASP A 368 -6.22 21.92 13.63
CA ASP A 368 -6.76 22.45 12.39
C ASP A 368 -6.62 21.37 11.29
N PRO A 369 -7.72 20.68 10.92
CA PRO A 369 -7.71 19.63 9.92
C PRO A 369 -7.23 20.09 8.53
N ASP A 370 -7.41 21.38 8.19
CA ASP A 370 -7.06 21.95 6.89
C ASP A 370 -5.66 22.58 6.84
N ALA A 371 -4.98 22.69 7.98
CA ALA A 371 -3.64 23.31 8.07
C ALA A 371 -2.55 22.52 7.33
N LEU A 372 -2.73 21.21 7.12
CA LEU A 372 -1.75 20.33 6.49
C LEU A 372 -2.16 19.95 5.07
N GLN A 373 -1.46 20.53 4.10
CA GLN A 373 -1.59 20.09 2.71
C GLN A 373 -0.93 18.72 2.50
N PRO A 374 -1.36 17.91 1.51
CA PRO A 374 -0.75 16.62 1.21
C PRO A 374 0.76 16.67 1.01
N GLU A 375 1.28 17.75 0.44
CA GLU A 375 2.71 17.99 0.19
C GLU A 375 3.54 18.02 1.47
N SER A 376 2.96 18.38 2.61
CA SER A 376 3.66 18.35 3.91
C SER A 376 4.18 16.95 4.27
N ARG A 377 3.56 15.90 3.72
CA ARG A 377 3.97 14.51 3.92
C ARG A 377 5.27 14.14 3.22
N LEU A 378 5.66 14.91 2.18
CA LEU A 378 6.93 14.75 1.48
C LEU A 378 8.11 15.42 2.19
N TYR A 379 7.86 16.29 3.17
CA TYR A 379 8.93 17.09 3.79
C TYR A 379 10.04 16.22 4.42
N TRP A 380 9.69 15.16 5.14
CA TRP A 380 10.68 14.25 5.71
C TRP A 380 11.49 13.54 4.62
N LEU A 381 10.85 13.22 3.49
CA LEU A 381 11.48 12.59 2.34
C LEU A 381 12.53 13.51 1.68
N LEU A 382 12.35 14.83 1.67
CA LEU A 382 13.33 15.76 1.11
C LEU A 382 14.72 15.63 1.75
N TRP A 383 14.75 15.26 3.04
CA TRP A 383 16.00 15.09 3.79
C TRP A 383 16.55 13.66 3.72
N THR A 384 15.69 12.68 3.57
CA THR A 384 16.10 11.26 3.58
C THR A 384 16.40 10.74 2.17
N ALA A 385 15.73 11.20 1.13
CA ALA A 385 15.96 10.73 -0.23
C ALA A 385 17.40 10.95 -0.75
N PRO A 386 18.10 12.06 -0.45
CA PRO A 386 19.52 12.20 -0.84
C PRO A 386 20.45 11.14 -0.25
N LEU A 387 20.07 10.52 0.88
CA LEU A 387 20.86 9.45 1.49
C LEU A 387 20.96 8.22 0.58
N GLU A 388 19.97 7.99 -0.32
CA GLU A 388 20.05 6.91 -1.29
C GLU A 388 21.18 7.13 -2.28
N THR A 389 21.28 8.34 -2.84
CA THR A 389 22.37 8.72 -3.75
C THR A 389 23.73 8.68 -3.05
N ILE A 390 23.83 9.28 -1.85
CA ILE A 390 25.06 9.27 -1.05
C ILE A 390 25.45 7.84 -0.71
N GLY A 391 24.49 7.02 -0.33
CA GLY A 391 24.68 5.60 -0.03
C GLY A 391 25.20 4.82 -1.23
N LEU A 392 24.64 5.03 -2.43
CA LEU A 392 25.06 4.35 -3.65
C LEU A 392 26.49 4.71 -4.05
N PHE A 393 26.85 6.00 -4.09
CA PHE A 393 28.23 6.40 -4.38
C PHE A 393 29.20 5.93 -3.31
N GLY A 394 28.82 6.03 -2.03
CA GLY A 394 29.63 5.55 -0.93
C GLY A 394 29.84 4.03 -0.98
N PHE A 395 28.78 3.25 -1.23
CA PHE A 395 28.90 1.81 -1.42
C PHE A 395 29.81 1.47 -2.60
N ALA A 396 29.60 2.12 -3.76
CA ALA A 396 30.40 1.90 -4.95
C ALA A 396 31.90 2.04 -4.66
N TRP A 397 32.31 3.19 -4.14
CA TRP A 397 33.72 3.53 -3.98
C TRP A 397 34.38 3.00 -2.69
N THR A 398 33.60 2.40 -1.79
CA THR A 398 34.12 1.61 -0.66
C THR A 398 34.20 0.11 -0.95
N SER A 399 33.59 -0.37 -2.04
CA SER A 399 33.65 -1.76 -2.50
C SER A 399 34.91 -2.09 -3.34
N ILE A 400 36.01 -1.37 -3.10
CA ILE A 400 37.30 -1.60 -3.80
C ILE A 400 37.99 -2.89 -3.32
N GLY A 401 37.70 -3.31 -2.09
CA GLY A 401 38.34 -4.46 -1.49
C GLY A 401 39.66 -4.17 -0.74
N PRO A 402 40.25 -5.20 -0.11
CA PRO A 402 41.52 -5.07 0.60
C PRO A 402 42.67 -4.78 -0.38
N PRO A 403 43.71 -4.03 0.00
CA PRO A 403 43.93 -3.37 1.30
C PRO A 403 43.30 -1.98 1.42
N HIS A 404 42.61 -1.48 0.38
CA HIS A 404 42.22 -0.07 0.26
C HIS A 404 40.99 0.31 1.10
N SER A 405 40.12 -0.63 1.39
CA SER A 405 38.91 -0.40 2.20
C SER A 405 38.65 -1.52 3.19
N HIS A 406 37.99 -1.17 4.30
CA HIS A 406 37.52 -2.13 5.29
C HIS A 406 36.10 -2.60 4.95
N TRP A 407 35.79 -3.87 5.18
CA TRP A 407 34.47 -4.47 4.86
C TRP A 407 33.27 -3.75 5.52
N ILE A 408 33.49 -3.05 6.64
CA ILE A 408 32.44 -2.28 7.33
C ILE A 408 32.00 -1.03 6.53
N ALA A 409 32.87 -0.45 5.70
CA ALA A 409 32.56 0.78 4.98
C ALA A 409 31.36 0.64 4.01
N PRO A 410 31.31 -0.36 3.09
CA PRO A 410 30.12 -0.55 2.25
C PRO A 410 28.88 -0.92 3.06
N MET A 411 29.01 -1.54 4.26
CA MET A 411 27.87 -1.83 5.12
C MET A 411 27.21 -0.55 5.65
N ILE A 412 27.99 0.46 6.07
CA ILE A 412 27.47 1.74 6.54
C ILE A 412 26.67 2.44 5.44
N PHE A 413 27.20 2.47 4.21
CA PHE A 413 26.49 3.07 3.08
C PHE A 413 25.24 2.28 2.68
N SER A 414 25.24 0.97 2.84
CA SER A 414 24.02 0.15 2.66
C SER A 414 22.93 0.51 3.66
N ALA A 415 23.28 0.84 4.91
CA ALA A 415 22.31 1.32 5.89
C ALA A 415 21.71 2.67 5.48
N CYS A 416 22.52 3.59 4.88
CA CYS A 416 22.00 4.86 4.35
C CYS A 416 20.98 4.63 3.22
N ILE A 417 21.25 3.66 2.31
CA ILE A 417 20.32 3.29 1.25
C ILE A 417 19.03 2.73 1.85
N ALA A 418 19.13 1.87 2.86
CA ALA A 418 17.96 1.29 3.54
C ALA A 418 17.11 2.38 4.23
N ILE A 419 17.73 3.38 4.85
CA ILE A 419 17.02 4.53 5.44
C ILE A 419 16.19 5.25 4.36
N ALA A 420 16.81 5.54 3.22
CA ALA A 420 16.15 6.21 2.12
C ALA A 420 15.06 5.36 1.49
N ASN A 421 15.29 4.06 1.27
CA ASN A 421 14.32 3.13 0.71
C ASN A 421 13.04 3.05 1.55
N TYR A 422 13.16 2.90 2.87
CA TYR A 422 12.01 2.96 3.77
C TYR A 422 11.28 4.30 3.68
N ALA A 423 12.04 5.41 3.68
CA ALA A 423 11.48 6.75 3.64
C ALA A 423 10.72 7.02 2.34
N ILE A 424 11.26 6.60 1.21
CA ILE A 424 10.63 6.71 -0.11
C ILE A 424 9.32 5.92 -0.12
N TYR A 425 9.35 4.66 0.33
CA TYR A 425 8.17 3.82 0.34
C TYR A 425 7.07 4.40 1.24
N MET A 426 7.41 4.79 2.47
CA MET A 426 6.45 5.36 3.41
C MET A 426 5.86 6.68 2.91
N ALA A 427 6.70 7.61 2.47
CA ALA A 427 6.25 8.93 2.05
C ALA A 427 5.42 8.90 0.76
N THR A 428 5.75 8.01 -0.19
CA THR A 428 4.99 7.88 -1.44
C THR A 428 3.59 7.34 -1.18
N ILE A 429 3.44 6.31 -0.34
CA ILE A 429 2.12 5.80 0.07
C ILE A 429 1.33 6.88 0.80
N ASP A 430 1.93 7.50 1.82
CA ASP A 430 1.26 8.49 2.65
C ASP A 430 0.80 9.71 1.84
N TYR A 431 1.62 10.17 0.90
CA TYR A 431 1.25 11.24 -0.01
C TYR A 431 0.11 10.83 -0.96
N MET A 432 0.16 9.63 -1.56
CA MET A 432 -0.89 9.15 -2.46
C MET A 432 -2.23 9.00 -1.75
N VAL A 433 -2.22 8.49 -0.52
CA VAL A 433 -3.42 8.41 0.33
C VAL A 433 -4.02 9.80 0.58
N ALA A 434 -3.17 10.79 0.87
CA ALA A 434 -3.63 12.15 1.14
C ALA A 434 -4.08 12.93 -0.11
N ALA A 435 -3.43 12.69 -1.25
CA ALA A 435 -3.65 13.44 -2.48
C ALA A 435 -4.85 12.94 -3.29
N TYR A 436 -5.14 11.64 -3.25
CA TYR A 436 -6.15 11.02 -4.11
C TYR A 436 -7.40 10.52 -3.37
N GLY A 437 -7.43 10.54 -2.03
CA GLY A 437 -8.60 10.25 -1.20
C GLY A 437 -9.36 8.99 -1.62
N PRO A 438 -10.55 9.09 -2.27
CA PRO A 438 -11.35 7.94 -2.69
C PRO A 438 -10.62 6.99 -3.67
N TYR A 439 -9.67 7.51 -4.45
CA TYR A 439 -8.86 6.76 -5.40
C TYR A 439 -7.50 6.33 -4.86
N SER A 440 -7.25 6.51 -3.56
CA SER A 440 -5.96 6.20 -2.92
C SER A 440 -5.55 4.74 -3.08
N ALA A 441 -6.50 3.80 -2.98
CA ALA A 441 -6.24 2.38 -3.17
C ALA A 441 -5.70 2.07 -4.57
N SER A 442 -6.27 2.71 -5.62
CA SER A 442 -5.78 2.54 -6.99
C SER A 442 -4.44 3.22 -7.23
N ALA A 443 -4.18 4.38 -6.63
CA ALA A 443 -2.90 5.07 -6.71
C ALA A 443 -1.78 4.28 -6.03
N THR A 444 -2.02 3.78 -4.82
CA THR A 444 -1.06 2.93 -4.08
C THR A 444 -0.87 1.56 -4.71
N GLY A 445 -1.91 1.02 -5.35
CA GLY A 445 -1.83 -0.21 -6.15
C GLY A 445 -0.91 -0.05 -7.36
N GLY A 446 -1.04 1.04 -8.12
CA GLY A 446 -0.11 1.36 -9.20
C GLY A 446 1.34 1.51 -8.72
N ASN A 447 1.55 2.06 -7.52
CA ASN A 447 2.86 2.12 -6.89
C ASN A 447 3.40 0.72 -6.54
N ALA A 448 2.60 -0.13 -5.93
CA ALA A 448 3.01 -1.50 -5.59
C ALA A 448 3.37 -2.31 -6.84
N LEU A 449 2.54 -2.22 -7.90
CA LEU A 449 2.82 -2.87 -9.18
C LEU A 449 4.18 -2.42 -9.76
N ALA A 450 4.44 -1.11 -9.82
CA ALA A 450 5.70 -0.59 -10.36
C ALA A 450 6.91 -1.06 -9.54
N ARG A 451 6.78 -1.08 -8.21
CA ARG A 451 7.81 -1.52 -7.29
C ARG A 451 8.19 -2.98 -7.51
N ASP A 452 7.21 -3.87 -7.49
CA ASP A 452 7.45 -5.30 -7.63
C ASP A 452 7.92 -5.66 -9.05
N PHE A 453 7.41 -4.96 -10.08
CA PHE A 453 7.83 -5.13 -11.45
C PHE A 453 9.29 -4.72 -11.68
N LEU A 454 9.70 -3.54 -11.18
CA LEU A 454 11.09 -3.08 -11.31
C LEU A 454 12.05 -3.94 -10.47
N ALA A 455 11.65 -4.40 -9.30
CA ALA A 455 12.40 -5.36 -8.50
C ALA A 455 12.60 -6.70 -9.24
N GLY A 456 11.57 -7.18 -9.94
CA GLY A 456 11.67 -8.36 -10.79
C GLY A 456 12.66 -8.19 -11.94
N ILE A 457 12.64 -7.06 -12.61
CA ILE A 457 13.62 -6.72 -13.66
C ILE A 457 15.04 -6.63 -13.08
N ALA A 458 15.19 -6.06 -11.87
CA ALA A 458 16.48 -5.96 -11.21
C ALA A 458 17.15 -7.31 -10.98
N ALA A 459 16.38 -8.35 -10.66
CA ALA A 459 16.90 -9.70 -10.52
C ALA A 459 17.56 -10.22 -11.81
N MET A 460 17.17 -9.73 -12.99
CA MET A 460 17.71 -10.14 -14.27
C MET A 460 18.95 -9.36 -14.70
N TYR A 461 18.97 -8.04 -14.53
CA TYR A 461 20.08 -7.22 -15.02
C TYR A 461 21.25 -7.10 -14.03
N SER A 462 21.00 -7.31 -12.73
CA SER A 462 22.01 -7.01 -11.70
C SER A 462 23.31 -7.78 -11.91
N THR A 463 23.27 -9.09 -12.01
CA THR A 463 24.52 -9.86 -12.16
C THR A 463 25.25 -9.59 -13.48
N PRO A 464 24.58 -9.61 -14.67
CA PRO A 464 25.27 -9.22 -15.90
C PRO A 464 25.91 -7.83 -15.83
N MET A 465 25.29 -6.91 -15.11
CA MET A 465 25.82 -5.56 -14.91
C MET A 465 27.11 -5.58 -14.08
N TYR A 466 27.16 -6.35 -12.98
CA TYR A 466 28.34 -6.49 -12.14
C TYR A 466 29.46 -7.36 -12.76
N GLU A 467 29.13 -8.29 -13.65
CA GLU A 467 30.08 -9.15 -14.32
C GLU A 467 30.72 -8.50 -15.56
N ASN A 468 29.96 -7.69 -16.31
CA ASN A 468 30.36 -7.22 -17.64
C ASN A 468 30.67 -5.72 -17.70
N MET A 469 30.43 -4.93 -16.66
CA MET A 469 30.58 -3.50 -16.68
C MET A 469 31.97 -3.06 -16.18
N GLY A 470 32.88 -2.81 -17.12
CA GLY A 470 34.23 -2.36 -16.83
C GLY A 470 35.23 -3.47 -16.58
N THR A 471 36.50 -3.22 -16.85
CA THR A 471 37.58 -4.19 -16.69
C THR A 471 38.33 -4.05 -15.36
N THR A 472 38.50 -2.83 -14.88
CA THR A 472 39.33 -2.54 -13.69
C THR A 472 38.48 -2.32 -12.43
N HIS A 473 37.29 -1.75 -12.59
CA HIS A 473 36.38 -1.38 -11.49
C HIS A 473 34.96 -1.94 -11.72
N HIS A 474 34.88 -3.23 -12.03
CA HIS A 474 33.63 -3.90 -12.40
C HIS A 474 32.58 -3.92 -11.28
N LEU A 475 32.96 -3.80 -10.00
CA LEU A 475 32.03 -3.71 -8.87
C LEU A 475 31.59 -2.28 -8.57
N GLN A 476 32.40 -1.28 -8.93
CA GLN A 476 32.15 0.12 -8.64
C GLN A 476 31.25 0.80 -9.67
N TRP A 477 31.51 0.56 -10.97
CA TRP A 477 30.79 1.22 -12.06
C TRP A 477 29.28 0.90 -12.10
N PRO A 478 28.84 -0.35 -11.87
CA PRO A 478 27.41 -0.66 -11.80
C PRO A 478 26.67 0.18 -10.77
N THR A 479 27.19 0.23 -9.54
CA THR A 479 26.55 1.01 -8.46
C THR A 479 26.67 2.51 -8.69
N THR A 480 27.76 2.98 -9.31
CA THR A 480 27.92 4.38 -9.73
C THR A 480 26.86 4.79 -10.76
N LEU A 481 26.61 3.93 -11.75
CA LEU A 481 25.53 4.16 -12.72
C LEU A 481 24.17 4.28 -12.03
N LEU A 482 23.87 3.37 -11.09
CA LEU A 482 22.64 3.42 -10.30
C LEU A 482 22.56 4.71 -9.47
N GLY A 483 23.69 5.17 -8.92
CA GLY A 483 23.77 6.45 -8.20
C GLY A 483 23.45 7.66 -9.09
N ILE A 484 23.93 7.66 -10.33
CA ILE A 484 23.61 8.71 -11.32
C ILE A 484 22.12 8.68 -11.66
N LEU A 485 21.56 7.49 -11.94
CA LEU A 485 20.12 7.33 -12.20
C LEU A 485 19.28 7.78 -11.01
N CYS A 486 19.73 7.50 -9.78
CA CYS A 486 19.07 7.93 -8.55
C CYS A 486 18.90 9.45 -8.48
N ILE A 487 19.89 10.23 -8.88
CA ILE A 487 19.80 11.71 -8.91
C ILE A 487 18.63 12.15 -9.79
N PHE A 488 18.49 11.57 -10.99
CA PHE A 488 17.43 11.94 -11.93
C PHE A 488 16.04 11.51 -11.43
N ILE A 489 15.92 10.34 -10.81
CA ILE A 489 14.65 9.79 -10.33
C ILE A 489 14.19 10.49 -9.03
N THR A 490 15.13 10.92 -8.19
CA THR A 490 14.85 11.64 -6.93
C THR A 490 14.48 13.11 -7.18
N GLY A 491 15.01 13.74 -8.24
CA GLY A 491 14.76 15.15 -8.56
C GLY A 491 13.29 15.59 -8.54
N PRO A 492 12.36 14.85 -9.18
CA PRO A 492 10.94 15.21 -9.21
C PRO A 492 10.25 15.33 -7.83
N ILE A 493 10.78 14.73 -6.76
CA ILE A 493 10.20 14.90 -5.40
C ILE A 493 10.18 16.36 -5.00
N TYR A 494 11.28 17.09 -5.28
CA TYR A 494 11.38 18.51 -4.98
C TYR A 494 10.39 19.33 -5.81
N ILE A 495 10.16 18.94 -7.08
CA ILE A 495 9.16 19.57 -7.94
C ILE A 495 7.76 19.35 -7.36
N PHE A 496 7.42 18.13 -6.92
CA PHE A 496 6.13 17.83 -6.34
C PHE A 496 5.91 18.51 -4.98
N TYR A 497 6.97 18.69 -4.19
CA TYR A 497 6.87 19.44 -2.94
C TYR A 497 6.53 20.92 -3.18
N TRP A 498 7.17 21.58 -4.15
CA TRP A 498 7.00 23.00 -4.40
C TRP A 498 5.82 23.33 -5.32
N PHE A 499 5.54 22.50 -6.31
CA PHE A 499 4.52 22.71 -7.33
C PHE A 499 3.36 21.71 -7.25
N GLY A 500 3.32 20.85 -6.25
CA GLY A 500 2.29 19.82 -6.06
C GLY A 500 0.86 20.33 -6.15
N PRO A 501 0.49 21.43 -5.45
CA PRO A 501 -0.85 21.99 -5.53
C PRO A 501 -1.29 22.32 -6.96
N ARG A 502 -0.41 22.97 -7.76
CA ARG A 502 -0.69 23.31 -9.16
C ARG A 502 -0.82 22.09 -10.07
N ILE A 503 -0.05 21.03 -9.78
CA ILE A 503 -0.14 19.78 -10.55
C ILE A 503 -1.45 19.06 -10.23
N ARG A 504 -1.85 19.00 -8.95
CA ARG A 504 -3.11 18.40 -8.52
C ARG A 504 -4.35 19.15 -9.04
N GLU A 505 -4.28 20.46 -9.19
CA GLU A 505 -5.36 21.25 -9.80
C GLU A 505 -5.68 20.83 -11.25
N LYS A 506 -4.70 20.28 -11.98
CA LYS A 506 -4.86 19.77 -13.34
C LYS A 506 -5.27 18.30 -13.39
N SER A 507 -5.20 17.57 -12.27
CA SER A 507 -5.56 16.17 -12.17
C SER A 507 -7.06 15.99 -11.99
N LYS A 508 -7.68 15.18 -12.85
CA LYS A 508 -9.12 14.85 -12.75
C LYS A 508 -9.44 14.06 -11.48
N PHE A 509 -8.56 13.17 -11.06
CA PHE A 509 -8.75 12.33 -9.86
C PHE A 509 -8.57 13.11 -8.55
N ALA A 510 -7.68 14.10 -8.52
CA ALA A 510 -7.47 14.94 -7.34
C ALA A 510 -8.52 16.06 -7.21
N GLN A 511 -9.11 16.51 -8.31
CA GLN A 511 -10.19 17.53 -8.31
C GLN A 511 -11.46 17.04 -7.60
N VAL A 512 -11.79 15.76 -7.71
CA VAL A 512 -12.94 15.16 -7.00
C VAL A 512 -12.78 15.35 -5.50
N LEU A 513 -11.57 15.14 -4.96
CA LEU A 513 -11.30 15.36 -3.53
C LEU A 513 -11.43 16.83 -3.12
N ALA A 514 -11.02 17.76 -3.98
CA ALA A 514 -11.13 19.20 -3.72
C ALA A 514 -12.60 19.67 -3.71
N SER A 515 -13.42 19.18 -4.66
CA SER A 515 -14.86 19.47 -4.71
C SER A 515 -15.58 18.91 -3.49
N ASP A 516 -15.23 17.72 -3.04
CA ASP A 516 -15.82 17.08 -1.86
C ASP A 516 -15.47 17.82 -0.56
N ARG A 517 -14.22 18.28 -0.41
CA ARG A 517 -13.81 19.09 0.73
C ARG A 517 -14.56 20.42 0.77
N LYS A 518 -14.70 21.07 -0.40
CA LYS A 518 -15.45 22.31 -0.53
C LYS A 518 -16.92 22.12 -0.18
N ALA A 519 -17.57 21.06 -0.69
CA ALA A 519 -18.94 20.72 -0.37
C ALA A 519 -19.14 20.38 1.11
N LYS A 520 -18.18 19.70 1.76
CA LYS A 520 -18.20 19.44 3.22
C LYS A 520 -18.04 20.74 4.02
N GLY A 521 -17.13 21.64 3.62
CA GLY A 521 -16.94 22.94 4.26
C GLY A 521 -18.20 23.81 4.15
N GLU A 522 -18.83 23.87 2.99
CA GLU A 522 -20.07 24.61 2.77
C GLU A 522 -21.25 24.03 3.58
N ARG A 523 -21.34 22.70 3.71
CA ARG A 523 -22.35 22.04 4.57
C ARG A 523 -22.09 22.31 6.06
N ALA A 524 -20.84 22.30 6.52
CA ALA A 524 -20.49 22.60 7.91
C ALA A 524 -20.82 24.06 8.27
N VAL A 525 -20.56 24.99 7.35
CA VAL A 525 -20.93 26.41 7.52
C VAL A 525 -22.45 26.59 7.56
N ARG A 526 -23.22 25.89 6.69
CA ARG A 526 -24.69 25.90 6.73
C ARG A 526 -25.24 25.33 8.03
N CYS A 527 -24.76 24.16 8.48
CA CYS A 527 -25.19 23.62 9.77
C CYS A 527 -24.84 24.55 10.95
N GLY A 528 -23.67 25.20 10.93
CA GLY A 528 -23.27 26.16 11.96
C GLY A 528 -24.16 27.42 11.95
N SER A 529 -24.58 27.89 10.77
CA SER A 529 -25.48 29.02 10.66
C SER A 529 -26.93 28.67 11.02
N GLU A 530 -27.37 27.44 10.74
CA GLU A 530 -28.71 26.96 11.13
C GLU A 530 -28.81 26.73 12.65
N THR A 531 -27.74 26.22 13.30
CA THR A 531 -27.68 26.10 14.77
C THR A 531 -27.64 27.47 15.44
N GLN A 532 -26.85 28.41 14.93
CA GLN A 532 -26.86 29.79 15.46
C GLN A 532 -28.18 30.51 15.21
N GLY A 533 -28.82 30.28 14.05
CA GLY A 533 -30.16 30.78 13.76
C GLY A 533 -31.24 30.19 14.68
N ALA A 534 -31.16 28.88 14.96
CA ALA A 534 -32.05 28.18 15.88
C ALA A 534 -31.85 28.62 17.34
N GLU A 535 -30.62 28.83 17.80
CA GLU A 535 -30.33 29.39 19.13
C GLU A 535 -30.77 30.84 19.25
N ALA A 536 -30.56 31.67 18.22
CA ALA A 536 -31.03 33.04 18.20
C ALA A 536 -32.58 33.13 18.21
N THR A 537 -33.26 32.21 17.50
CA THR A 537 -34.72 32.09 17.50
C THR A 537 -35.25 31.60 18.85
N TYR A 538 -34.52 30.65 19.48
CA TYR A 538 -34.87 30.12 20.81
C TYR A 538 -34.68 31.18 21.92
N LEU A 539 -33.61 31.95 21.87
CA LEU A 539 -33.36 33.10 22.76
C LEU A 539 -34.31 34.24 22.51
N GLY A 540 -34.71 34.51 21.26
CA GLY A 540 -35.72 35.48 20.90
C GLY A 540 -37.12 35.11 21.40
N SER A 541 -37.48 33.80 21.37
CA SER A 541 -38.77 33.32 21.89
C SER A 541 -38.80 33.28 23.43
N GLN A 542 -37.69 33.06 24.09
CA GLN A 542 -37.62 33.17 25.57
C GLN A 542 -37.72 34.60 26.06
N ASN A 543 -37.16 35.59 25.34
CA ASN A 543 -37.31 37.00 25.70
C ASN A 543 -38.72 37.57 25.44
N ALA A 544 -39.49 36.93 24.55
CA ALA A 544 -40.88 37.28 24.32
C ALA A 544 -41.85 36.70 25.39
N HIS A 545 -41.45 35.62 26.08
CA HIS A 545 -42.27 34.99 27.13
C HIS A 545 -41.90 35.40 28.56
N THR A 546 -40.79 36.10 28.79
CA THR A 546 -40.38 36.58 30.13
C THR A 546 -40.99 37.91 30.55
N GLY A 547 -42.00 38.43 29.79
CA GLY A 547 -42.88 39.54 30.21
C GLY A 547 -43.96 39.12 31.21
N SER A 548 -44.13 37.84 31.59
CA SER A 548 -45.11 37.41 32.58
C SER A 548 -44.58 36.18 33.34
N LEU A 549 -44.49 36.38 34.67
CA LEU A 549 -44.31 35.36 35.70
C LEU A 549 -42.85 34.97 36.09
N ARG A 550 -42.50 35.49 37.27
CA ARG A 550 -41.46 34.99 38.18
C ARG A 550 -41.75 33.55 38.60
N GLY A 551 -40.72 32.72 38.60
CA GLY A 551 -40.64 31.61 39.53
C GLY A 551 -40.11 30.31 38.94
N THR A 552 -39.01 29.90 39.50
CA THR A 552 -38.40 28.61 39.69
C THR A 552 -37.19 28.25 38.81
N ARG A 553 -36.08 28.10 39.54
CA ARG A 553 -34.80 27.52 39.18
C ARG A 553 -34.96 26.03 38.84
N ALA A 554 -34.33 25.57 37.78
CA ALA A 554 -33.77 24.23 37.72
C ALA A 554 -32.57 24.20 36.72
N SER A 555 -31.55 23.52 37.16
CA SER A 555 -30.20 23.38 36.66
C SER A 555 -30.10 22.78 35.23
N ALA A 556 -29.20 23.34 34.44
CA ALA A 556 -28.68 22.71 33.20
C ALA A 556 -27.30 22.13 33.52
N SER A 557 -27.15 20.82 33.34
CA SER A 557 -25.88 20.16 33.14
C SER A 557 -26.04 19.16 32.01
N ALA A 558 -25.01 19.08 31.18
CA ALA A 558 -24.72 18.08 30.16
C ALA A 558 -24.79 18.58 28.70
N CYS A 559 -23.59 18.88 28.19
CA CYS A 559 -23.10 18.43 26.87
C CYS A 559 -21.60 18.76 26.78
N SER A 560 -20.79 17.78 27.16
CA SER A 560 -19.38 17.67 26.75
C SER A 560 -19.02 16.19 26.73
N ALA A 561 -18.89 15.62 25.54
CA ALA A 561 -18.05 14.49 25.19
C ALA A 561 -17.93 14.44 23.64
#